data_4ff782744840432ebc5a8f479f766eb6
#
_entry.id   4ff782744840432ebc5a8f479f766eb6
#
_cell.length_a   1.000
_cell.length_b   1.000
_cell.length_c   1.000
_cell.angle_alpha   90.00
_cell.angle_beta   90.00
_cell.angle_gamma   90.00
#
_symmetry.space_group_name_H-M   'P 1'
#
loop_
_entity.id
_entity.type
_entity.pdbx_description
1 polymer ?
#
loop_
_entity_poly.entity_id
_entity_poly.type
_entity_poly.pdbx_seq_one_letter_code
_entity_poly.pdbx_strand_id
1 'polypeptide(L)'
;MRRKVIAGNWKMNMDLHQSQKLVSEIVSGLGKNDKAEVIVCPPFTSLSEVSSLIKDTKIKLGAQNMHFEESGAYTGEISADMLKSVGCEYVILGHSERRVIFNEPNELINKKIKSALTKELKPIFCVGELLEQRERGETMLVVSNQINRGLEGVSSEQMKNVIIAYEPVWAIGTGKTATPQQAQEVHSFIRELVAKKFSSSVAEYLIIQYGGSVKPNNSGELLSQKDIDGALVGGASLNTKSFLEIACNH
;
A
#
# COMPACT_ATOMS: atom_id res chain seq x y z
N MET A 1 -18.48 6.07 8.01
CA MET A 1 -17.16 5.51 8.41
C MET A 1 -16.44 5.07 7.14
N ARG A 2 -15.15 5.37 6.95
CA ARG A 2 -14.39 4.91 5.77
C ARG A 2 -14.20 3.39 5.83
N ARG A 3 -14.19 2.74 4.65
CA ARG A 3 -13.92 1.30 4.57
C ARG A 3 -12.49 1.00 5.06
N LYS A 4 -12.29 -0.16 5.64
CA LYS A 4 -10.94 -0.64 5.96
C LYS A 4 -10.35 -1.36 4.75
N VAL A 5 -9.04 -1.15 4.49
CA VAL A 5 -8.32 -1.80 3.39
C VAL A 5 -7.03 -2.41 3.92
N ILE A 6 -6.91 -3.72 3.82
CA ILE A 6 -5.73 -4.48 4.29
C ILE A 6 -5.00 -5.06 3.09
N ALA A 7 -3.80 -4.55 2.82
CA ALA A 7 -2.96 -5.00 1.71
C ALA A 7 -1.76 -5.81 2.23
N GLY A 8 -1.54 -6.99 1.68
CA GLY A 8 -0.40 -7.84 1.98
C GLY A 8 0.71 -7.63 0.95
N ASN A 9 1.77 -6.91 1.30
CA ASN A 9 2.97 -6.78 0.50
C ASN A 9 3.91 -7.96 0.79
N TRP A 10 3.95 -8.94 -0.11
CA TRP A 10 4.79 -10.13 0.09
C TRP A 10 6.26 -9.87 -0.16
N LYS A 11 6.60 -8.69 -0.71
CA LYS A 11 7.97 -8.30 -1.07
C LYS A 11 8.62 -9.37 -1.96
N MET A 12 9.93 -9.58 -1.86
CA MET A 12 10.66 -10.59 -2.60
C MET A 12 10.66 -11.93 -1.82
N ASN A 13 9.45 -12.48 -1.63
CA ASN A 13 9.26 -13.78 -0.97
C ASN A 13 8.24 -14.61 -1.77
N MET A 14 8.23 -15.90 -1.53
CA MET A 14 7.34 -16.90 -2.11
C MET A 14 7.65 -17.18 -3.59
N ASP A 15 8.06 -18.40 -3.86
CA ASP A 15 8.03 -18.98 -5.21
C ASP A 15 6.59 -19.25 -5.64
N LEU A 16 6.40 -19.77 -6.85
CA LEU A 16 5.08 -20.00 -7.42
C LEU A 16 4.26 -20.97 -6.56
N HIS A 17 4.85 -22.09 -6.11
CA HIS A 17 4.15 -23.10 -5.32
C HIS A 17 3.78 -22.56 -3.92
N GLN A 18 4.69 -21.83 -3.28
CA GLN A 18 4.44 -21.18 -2.00
C GLN A 18 3.34 -20.12 -2.13
N SER A 19 3.33 -19.35 -3.24
CA SER A 19 2.30 -18.35 -3.54
C SER A 19 0.92 -18.99 -3.70
N GLN A 20 0.82 -20.10 -4.44
CA GLN A 20 -0.41 -20.89 -4.60
C GLN A 20 -0.95 -21.36 -3.25
N LYS A 21 -0.09 -21.95 -2.43
CA LYS A 21 -0.46 -22.44 -1.10
C LYS A 21 -0.97 -21.30 -0.22
N LEU A 22 -0.21 -20.21 -0.10
CA LEU A 22 -0.55 -19.08 0.76
C LEU A 22 -1.89 -18.45 0.34
N VAL A 23 -2.07 -18.18 -0.96
CA VAL A 23 -3.32 -17.56 -1.42
C VAL A 23 -4.52 -18.48 -1.25
N SER A 24 -4.38 -19.78 -1.50
CA SER A 24 -5.46 -20.77 -1.31
C SER A 24 -5.91 -20.84 0.16
N GLU A 25 -4.96 -20.79 1.08
CA GLU A 25 -5.25 -20.74 2.51
C GLU A 25 -5.92 -19.41 2.91
N ILE A 26 -5.50 -18.26 2.35
CA ILE A 26 -6.13 -16.97 2.59
C ILE A 26 -7.57 -16.98 2.07
N VAL A 27 -7.81 -17.46 0.85
CA VAL A 27 -9.15 -17.57 0.25
C VAL A 27 -10.06 -18.42 1.16
N SER A 28 -9.59 -19.59 1.59
CA SER A 28 -10.35 -20.48 2.46
C SER A 28 -10.65 -19.87 3.83
N GLY A 29 -9.68 -19.18 4.41
CA GLY A 29 -9.78 -18.62 5.76
C GLY A 29 -10.54 -17.30 5.83
N LEU A 30 -10.54 -16.48 4.75
CA LEU A 30 -11.26 -15.22 4.71
C LEU A 30 -12.78 -15.43 4.68
N GLY A 31 -13.27 -16.49 4.00
CA GLY A 31 -14.68 -16.84 3.95
C GLY A 31 -15.56 -15.69 3.46
N LYS A 32 -16.63 -15.39 4.21
CA LYS A 32 -17.57 -14.29 3.93
C LYS A 32 -17.23 -12.99 4.71
N ASN A 33 -15.97 -12.79 5.10
CA ASN A 33 -15.59 -11.59 5.85
C ASN A 33 -15.79 -10.33 4.98
N ASP A 34 -16.63 -9.43 5.45
CA ASP A 34 -16.95 -8.15 4.82
C ASP A 34 -16.38 -6.94 5.58
N LYS A 35 -15.57 -7.17 6.62
CA LYS A 35 -15.07 -6.10 7.47
C LYS A 35 -14.02 -5.22 6.78
N ALA A 36 -13.18 -5.81 5.92
CA ALA A 36 -12.18 -5.09 5.16
C ALA A 36 -12.13 -5.54 3.71
N GLU A 37 -11.71 -4.63 2.82
CA GLU A 37 -11.20 -5.02 1.50
C GLU A 37 -9.80 -5.60 1.66
N VAL A 38 -9.57 -6.78 1.14
CA VAL A 38 -8.29 -7.49 1.22
C VAL A 38 -7.60 -7.46 -0.14
N ILE A 39 -6.33 -7.02 -0.13
CA ILE A 39 -5.48 -6.96 -1.33
C ILE A 39 -4.26 -7.85 -1.08
N VAL A 40 -3.89 -8.69 -2.04
CA VAL A 40 -2.63 -9.45 -2.01
C VAL A 40 -1.70 -8.94 -3.10
N CYS A 41 -0.43 -8.67 -2.74
CA CYS A 41 0.58 -8.15 -3.65
C CYS A 41 1.76 -9.14 -3.71
N PRO A 42 1.65 -10.22 -4.51
CA PRO A 42 2.71 -11.21 -4.70
C PRO A 42 3.82 -10.66 -5.61
N PRO A 43 4.98 -11.36 -5.73
CA PRO A 43 5.97 -11.10 -6.78
C PRO A 43 5.37 -11.20 -8.18
N PHE A 44 5.95 -10.50 -9.16
CA PHE A 44 5.47 -10.50 -10.55
C PHE A 44 5.31 -11.90 -11.14
N THR A 45 6.21 -12.82 -10.79
CA THR A 45 6.21 -14.23 -11.27
C THR A 45 4.98 -15.02 -10.84
N SER A 46 4.25 -14.56 -9.82
CA SER A 46 3.08 -15.25 -9.27
C SER A 46 1.75 -14.54 -9.58
N LEU A 47 1.78 -13.36 -10.22
CA LEU A 47 0.56 -12.54 -10.41
C LEU A 47 -0.54 -13.29 -11.19
N SER A 48 -0.20 -13.89 -12.34
CA SER A 48 -1.18 -14.59 -13.18
C SER A 48 -1.83 -15.77 -12.44
N GLU A 49 -1.03 -16.54 -11.70
CA GLU A 49 -1.52 -17.69 -10.95
C GLU A 49 -2.41 -17.25 -9.78
N VAL A 50 -1.96 -16.27 -8.99
CA VAL A 50 -2.74 -15.73 -7.88
C VAL A 50 -4.05 -15.13 -8.39
N SER A 51 -4.03 -14.42 -9.52
CA SER A 51 -5.23 -13.90 -10.18
C SER A 51 -6.27 -15.00 -10.44
N SER A 52 -5.83 -16.13 -10.98
CA SER A 52 -6.71 -17.26 -11.28
C SER A 52 -7.35 -17.83 -10.02
N LEU A 53 -6.59 -17.92 -8.92
CA LEU A 53 -7.05 -18.49 -7.66
C LEU A 53 -8.03 -17.57 -6.88
N ILE A 54 -7.96 -16.26 -7.08
CA ILE A 54 -8.84 -15.31 -6.40
C ILE A 54 -10.03 -14.83 -7.24
N LYS A 55 -10.15 -15.27 -8.50
CA LYS A 55 -11.11 -14.77 -9.50
C LYS A 55 -12.57 -14.69 -9.00
N ASP A 56 -13.02 -15.71 -8.27
CA ASP A 56 -14.40 -15.77 -7.78
C ASP A 56 -14.52 -15.38 -6.30
N THR A 57 -13.58 -14.56 -5.82
CA THR A 57 -13.52 -14.09 -4.44
C THR A 57 -13.61 -12.57 -4.36
N LYS A 58 -13.69 -12.02 -3.14
CA LYS A 58 -13.61 -10.57 -2.88
C LYS A 58 -12.17 -10.05 -2.75
N ILE A 59 -11.16 -10.93 -2.81
CA ILE A 59 -9.76 -10.55 -2.70
C ILE A 59 -9.34 -9.83 -3.98
N LYS A 60 -8.58 -8.75 -3.81
CA LYS A 60 -8.05 -7.94 -4.90
C LYS A 60 -6.58 -8.25 -5.15
N LEU A 61 -6.17 -8.15 -6.40
CA LEU A 61 -4.78 -8.33 -6.81
C LEU A 61 -4.07 -6.98 -6.92
N GLY A 62 -2.90 -6.89 -6.32
CA GLY A 62 -2.00 -5.75 -6.45
C GLY A 62 -0.61 -6.18 -6.92
N ALA A 63 0.08 -5.29 -7.62
CA ALA A 63 1.49 -5.45 -7.96
C ALA A 63 2.37 -4.68 -6.98
N GLN A 64 3.65 -5.06 -6.87
CA GLN A 64 4.61 -4.43 -5.95
C GLN A 64 5.32 -3.22 -6.54
N ASN A 65 5.24 -3.01 -7.86
CA ASN A 65 5.82 -1.91 -8.61
C ASN A 65 5.32 -1.92 -10.06
N MET A 66 5.60 -0.86 -10.82
CA MET A 66 5.49 -0.81 -12.28
C MET A 66 6.44 0.24 -12.88
N HIS A 67 6.67 0.17 -14.17
CA HIS A 67 7.29 1.25 -14.94
C HIS A 67 6.21 2.24 -15.42
N PHE A 68 6.60 3.48 -15.70
CA PHE A 68 5.66 4.52 -16.12
C PHE A 68 5.41 4.54 -17.63
N GLU A 69 6.32 3.99 -18.45
CA GLU A 69 6.13 3.86 -19.89
C GLU A 69 5.22 2.67 -20.24
N GLU A 70 4.48 2.79 -21.33
CA GLU A 70 3.54 1.76 -21.76
C GLU A 70 4.26 0.55 -22.38
N SER A 71 5.35 0.82 -23.11
CA SER A 71 6.18 -0.19 -23.79
C SER A 71 7.53 0.41 -24.16
N GLY A 72 8.47 -0.41 -24.64
CA GLY A 72 9.73 0.10 -25.22
C GLY A 72 10.96 -0.67 -24.75
N ALA A 73 12.14 -0.04 -24.91
CA ALA A 73 13.43 -0.62 -24.58
C ALA A 73 13.75 -0.48 -23.08
N TYR A 74 12.96 -1.12 -22.24
CA TYR A 74 13.06 -1.12 -20.77
C TYR A 74 13.18 -2.56 -20.27
N THR A 75 14.26 -3.22 -20.62
CA THR A 75 14.47 -4.64 -20.30
C THR A 75 14.29 -4.94 -18.84
N GLY A 76 13.35 -5.85 -18.49
CA GLY A 76 13.06 -6.26 -17.12
C GLY A 76 11.94 -5.47 -16.45
N GLU A 77 11.46 -4.36 -17.03
CA GLU A 77 10.36 -3.56 -16.48
C GLU A 77 8.98 -4.12 -16.85
N ILE A 78 7.99 -3.82 -16.05
CA ILE A 78 6.60 -4.23 -16.21
C ILE A 78 5.73 -2.99 -16.35
N SER A 79 4.96 -2.90 -17.43
CA SER A 79 4.05 -1.76 -17.69
C SER A 79 2.69 -1.94 -17.00
N ALA A 80 1.91 -0.84 -16.92
CA ALA A 80 0.56 -0.88 -16.39
C ALA A 80 -0.37 -1.83 -17.18
N ASP A 81 -0.24 -1.85 -18.52
CA ASP A 81 -1.04 -2.73 -19.37
C ASP A 81 -0.71 -4.21 -19.14
N MET A 82 0.57 -4.55 -18.90
CA MET A 82 0.98 -5.90 -18.49
C MET A 82 0.35 -6.31 -17.16
N LEU A 83 0.30 -5.41 -16.16
CA LEU A 83 -0.35 -5.67 -14.88
C LEU A 83 -1.86 -5.87 -15.03
N LYS A 84 -2.53 -5.03 -15.80
CA LYS A 84 -3.96 -5.17 -16.08
C LYS A 84 -4.28 -6.49 -16.80
N SER A 85 -3.44 -6.90 -17.73
CA SER A 85 -3.64 -8.15 -18.48
C SER A 85 -3.66 -9.41 -17.61
N VAL A 86 -3.03 -9.35 -16.44
CA VAL A 86 -3.05 -10.43 -15.42
C VAL A 86 -4.01 -10.17 -14.27
N GLY A 87 -4.89 -9.16 -14.39
CA GLY A 87 -5.96 -8.90 -13.43
C GLY A 87 -5.59 -8.04 -12.23
N CYS A 88 -4.45 -7.34 -12.24
CA CYS A 88 -4.13 -6.38 -11.18
C CYS A 88 -5.12 -5.20 -11.18
N GLU A 89 -5.62 -4.85 -10.00
CA GLU A 89 -6.40 -3.63 -9.75
C GLU A 89 -5.59 -2.58 -9.00
N TYR A 90 -4.57 -3.00 -8.23
CA TYR A 90 -3.74 -2.14 -7.38
C TYR A 90 -2.27 -2.24 -7.75
N VAL A 91 -1.50 -1.21 -7.38
CA VAL A 91 -0.05 -1.22 -7.48
C VAL A 91 0.59 -0.41 -6.36
N ILE A 92 1.58 -0.99 -5.67
CA ILE A 92 2.38 -0.30 -4.65
C ILE A 92 3.42 0.57 -5.36
N LEU A 93 3.45 1.87 -5.06
CA LEU A 93 4.39 2.82 -5.64
C LEU A 93 5.07 3.67 -4.57
N GLY A 94 6.37 3.88 -4.73
CA GLY A 94 7.16 4.67 -3.79
C GLY A 94 7.41 4.00 -2.44
N HIS A 95 7.32 2.65 -2.36
CA HIS A 95 7.67 1.90 -1.16
C HIS A 95 9.07 2.26 -0.67
N SER A 96 9.27 2.33 0.66
CA SER A 96 10.53 2.76 1.29
C SER A 96 11.76 2.00 0.78
N GLU A 97 11.66 0.69 0.53
CA GLU A 97 12.75 -0.10 -0.05
C GLU A 97 13.13 0.41 -1.45
N ARG A 98 12.15 0.80 -2.27
CA ARG A 98 12.44 1.33 -3.61
C ARG A 98 13.04 2.72 -3.57
N ARG A 99 12.62 3.54 -2.61
CA ARG A 99 13.24 4.87 -2.39
C ARG A 99 14.69 4.76 -1.94
N VAL A 100 14.96 3.87 -0.98
CA VAL A 100 16.28 3.77 -0.31
C VAL A 100 17.27 2.89 -1.09
N ILE A 101 16.82 1.70 -1.53
CA ILE A 101 17.72 0.70 -2.16
C ILE A 101 17.86 0.98 -3.66
N PHE A 102 16.77 1.33 -4.34
CA PHE A 102 16.73 1.55 -5.79
C PHE A 102 16.75 3.03 -6.18
N ASN A 103 16.88 3.95 -5.20
CA ASN A 103 16.99 5.39 -5.41
C ASN A 103 15.85 5.99 -6.26
N GLU A 104 14.61 5.54 -6.05
CA GLU A 104 13.44 6.09 -6.74
C GLU A 104 13.06 7.46 -6.16
N PRO A 105 13.29 8.59 -6.89
CA PRO A 105 12.92 9.93 -6.44
C PRO A 105 11.40 10.17 -6.60
N ASN A 106 10.90 11.23 -5.95
CA ASN A 106 9.49 11.60 -6.01
C ASN A 106 8.99 11.86 -7.44
N GLU A 107 9.81 12.41 -8.30
CA GLU A 107 9.49 12.71 -9.70
C GLU A 107 9.24 11.43 -10.51
N LEU A 108 10.03 10.38 -10.29
CA LEU A 108 9.83 9.08 -10.91
C LEU A 108 8.54 8.42 -10.38
N ILE A 109 8.32 8.50 -9.07
CA ILE A 109 7.11 7.96 -8.43
C ILE A 109 5.86 8.69 -8.94
N ASN A 110 5.93 10.02 -9.11
CA ASN A 110 4.83 10.80 -9.70
C ASN A 110 4.48 10.32 -11.12
N LYS A 111 5.49 10.09 -11.98
CA LYS A 111 5.25 9.53 -13.32
C LYS A 111 4.55 8.18 -13.25
N LYS A 112 4.99 7.28 -12.37
CA LYS A 112 4.36 5.98 -12.16
C LYS A 112 2.91 6.10 -11.66
N ILE A 113 2.63 6.99 -10.70
CA ILE A 113 1.27 7.24 -10.19
C ILE A 113 0.36 7.72 -11.31
N LYS A 114 0.80 8.69 -12.12
CA LYS A 114 0.01 9.24 -13.23
C LYS A 114 -0.26 8.17 -14.30
N SER A 115 0.74 7.37 -14.64
CA SER A 115 0.60 6.25 -15.58
C SER A 115 -0.39 5.20 -15.04
N ALA A 116 -0.28 4.81 -13.76
CA ALA A 116 -1.22 3.89 -13.12
C ALA A 116 -2.66 4.41 -13.19
N LEU A 117 -2.88 5.67 -12.82
CA LEU A 117 -4.21 6.30 -12.83
C LEU A 117 -4.80 6.42 -14.24
N THR A 118 -3.98 6.72 -15.25
CA THR A 118 -4.41 6.78 -16.66
C THR A 118 -4.88 5.41 -17.15
N LYS A 119 -4.29 4.34 -16.65
CA LYS A 119 -4.64 2.96 -16.98
C LYS A 119 -5.63 2.34 -15.97
N GLU A 120 -6.27 3.15 -15.13
CA GLU A 120 -7.26 2.72 -14.13
C GLU A 120 -6.73 1.70 -13.10
N LEU A 121 -5.43 1.64 -12.90
CA LEU A 121 -4.84 1.00 -11.73
C LEU A 121 -4.94 1.94 -10.54
N LYS A 122 -5.15 1.37 -9.35
CA LYS A 122 -5.26 2.10 -8.08
C LYS A 122 -3.90 2.09 -7.37
N PRO A 123 -3.15 3.20 -7.35
CA PRO A 123 -1.87 3.24 -6.65
C PRO A 123 -2.06 3.22 -5.13
N ILE A 124 -1.27 2.37 -4.46
CA ILE A 124 -0.98 2.45 -3.03
C ILE A 124 0.33 3.25 -2.92
N PHE A 125 0.20 4.55 -2.72
CA PHE A 125 1.32 5.48 -2.70
C PHE A 125 1.95 5.53 -1.32
N CYS A 126 3.20 5.04 -1.20
CA CYS A 126 3.95 4.96 0.04
C CYS A 126 4.73 6.24 0.31
N VAL A 127 4.60 6.74 1.53
CA VAL A 127 5.30 7.92 2.05
C VAL A 127 5.77 7.66 3.47
N GLY A 128 6.90 8.25 3.87
CA GLY A 128 7.39 8.11 5.23
C GLY A 128 8.83 8.54 5.38
N GLU A 129 9.24 8.74 6.62
CA GLU A 129 10.52 9.26 7.04
C GLU A 129 11.47 8.17 7.54
N LEU A 130 12.77 8.42 7.39
CA LEU A 130 13.86 7.66 7.99
C LEU A 130 14.00 7.99 9.49
N LEU A 131 14.70 7.13 10.25
CA LEU A 131 14.94 7.33 11.68
C LEU A 131 15.62 8.68 11.96
N GLU A 132 16.67 9.01 11.23
CA GLU A 132 17.41 10.27 11.40
C GLU A 132 16.51 11.50 11.17
N GLN A 133 15.60 11.43 10.21
CA GLN A 133 14.65 12.52 9.93
C GLN A 133 13.63 12.66 11.06
N ARG A 134 13.18 11.55 11.64
CA ARG A 134 12.29 11.56 12.80
C ARG A 134 12.97 12.15 14.03
N GLU A 135 14.20 11.74 14.31
CA GLU A 135 14.98 12.24 15.44
C GLU A 135 15.26 13.75 15.35
N ARG A 136 15.35 14.28 14.12
CA ARG A 136 15.44 15.73 13.85
C ARG A 136 14.09 16.46 13.85
N GLY A 137 12.96 15.76 14.09
CA GLY A 137 11.62 16.36 14.05
C GLY A 137 11.14 16.71 12.63
N GLU A 138 11.71 16.11 11.59
CA GLU A 138 11.43 16.43 10.18
C GLU A 138 10.29 15.59 9.56
N THR A 139 9.63 14.71 10.32
CA THR A 139 8.60 13.80 9.83
C THR A 139 7.57 14.49 8.93
N MET A 140 6.96 15.58 9.43
CA MET A 140 5.91 16.29 8.70
C MET A 140 6.43 16.98 7.44
N LEU A 141 7.66 17.48 7.47
CA LEU A 141 8.33 18.08 6.31
C LEU A 141 8.57 17.04 5.21
N VAL A 142 9.12 15.88 5.58
CA VAL A 142 9.41 14.78 4.65
C VAL A 142 8.12 14.27 4.01
N VAL A 143 7.12 13.95 4.82
CA VAL A 143 5.82 13.45 4.35
C VAL A 143 5.13 14.47 3.45
N SER A 144 5.13 15.74 3.83
CA SER A 144 4.58 16.83 3.02
C SER A 144 5.27 16.95 1.67
N ASN A 145 6.60 16.89 1.64
CA ASN A 145 7.37 16.94 0.39
C ASN A 145 7.03 15.75 -0.52
N GLN A 146 7.01 14.53 0.02
CA GLN A 146 6.69 13.32 -0.73
C GLN A 146 5.27 13.38 -1.32
N ILE A 147 4.28 13.81 -0.55
CA ILE A 147 2.88 13.94 -1.01
C ILE A 147 2.77 15.04 -2.08
N ASN A 148 3.34 16.21 -1.84
CA ASN A 148 3.22 17.32 -2.77
C ASN A 148 3.85 17.00 -4.13
N ARG A 149 5.03 16.38 -4.14
CA ARG A 149 5.72 15.99 -5.37
C ARG A 149 5.15 14.74 -6.00
N GLY A 150 4.84 13.71 -5.20
CA GLY A 150 4.28 12.46 -5.71
C GLY A 150 2.89 12.61 -6.32
N LEU A 151 2.09 13.56 -5.83
CA LEU A 151 0.73 13.86 -6.33
C LEU A 151 0.67 15.15 -7.17
N GLU A 152 1.80 15.62 -7.69
CA GLU A 152 1.82 16.78 -8.59
C GLU A 152 1.08 16.47 -9.89
N GLY A 153 0.10 17.34 -10.26
CA GLY A 153 -0.72 17.18 -11.45
C GLY A 153 -1.78 16.07 -11.39
N VAL A 154 -1.96 15.41 -10.23
CA VAL A 154 -3.09 14.50 -10.00
C VAL A 154 -4.34 15.32 -9.70
N SER A 155 -5.47 15.00 -10.34
CA SER A 155 -6.73 15.71 -10.13
C SER A 155 -7.50 15.21 -8.90
N SER A 156 -8.44 16.04 -8.39
CA SER A 156 -9.34 15.63 -7.30
C SER A 156 -10.17 14.38 -7.65
N GLU A 157 -10.55 14.22 -8.91
CA GLU A 157 -11.29 13.04 -9.38
C GLU A 157 -10.42 11.79 -9.33
N GLN A 158 -9.17 11.89 -9.77
CA GLN A 158 -8.22 10.78 -9.73
C GLN A 158 -7.87 10.34 -8.30
N MET A 159 -7.95 11.24 -7.32
CA MET A 159 -7.70 10.91 -5.91
C MET A 159 -8.67 9.87 -5.33
N LYS A 160 -9.84 9.64 -5.96
CA LYS A 160 -10.76 8.55 -5.58
C LYS A 160 -10.14 7.15 -5.73
N ASN A 161 -9.14 7.03 -6.59
CA ASN A 161 -8.43 5.79 -6.88
C ASN A 161 -7.07 5.69 -6.18
N VAL A 162 -6.68 6.66 -5.38
CA VAL A 162 -5.40 6.66 -4.65
C VAL A 162 -5.62 6.19 -3.22
N ILE A 163 -4.76 5.29 -2.76
CA ILE A 163 -4.55 4.97 -1.34
C ILE A 163 -3.19 5.56 -0.95
N ILE A 164 -3.08 6.18 0.21
CA ILE A 164 -1.78 6.58 0.77
C ILE A 164 -1.40 5.58 1.86
N ALA A 165 -0.16 5.08 1.85
CA ALA A 165 0.39 4.24 2.90
C ALA A 165 1.51 5.01 3.62
N TYR A 166 1.31 5.27 4.91
CA TYR A 166 2.34 5.88 5.75
C TYR A 166 3.28 4.81 6.30
N GLU A 167 4.54 4.89 5.93
CA GLU A 167 5.61 3.98 6.32
C GLU A 167 6.59 4.70 7.26
N PRO A 168 6.47 4.58 8.61
CA PRO A 168 7.58 4.95 9.49
C PRO A 168 8.74 3.99 9.23
N VAL A 169 9.69 4.38 8.34
CA VAL A 169 10.73 3.47 7.83
C VAL A 169 11.57 2.88 8.97
N TRP A 170 11.77 3.65 10.04
CA TRP A 170 12.44 3.23 11.26
C TRP A 170 11.70 2.11 12.03
N ALA A 171 10.43 1.87 11.72
CA ALA A 171 9.60 0.81 12.31
C ALA A 171 9.32 -0.36 11.34
N ILE A 172 10.08 -0.47 10.23
CA ILE A 172 9.92 -1.56 9.26
C ILE A 172 11.07 -2.54 9.41
N GLY A 173 10.79 -3.76 9.88
CA GLY A 173 11.81 -4.82 9.99
C GLY A 173 12.87 -4.61 11.06
N THR A 174 12.78 -3.57 11.87
CA THR A 174 13.78 -3.21 12.90
C THR A 174 13.44 -3.75 14.29
N GLY A 175 12.25 -4.33 14.46
CA GLY A 175 11.71 -4.69 15.78
C GLY A 175 11.09 -3.54 16.55
N LYS A 176 11.27 -2.29 16.13
CA LYS A 176 10.57 -1.11 16.66
C LYS A 176 9.17 -1.00 16.05
N THR A 177 8.24 -0.43 16.80
CA THR A 177 6.88 -0.12 16.32
C THR A 177 6.53 1.31 16.71
N ALA A 178 5.84 2.04 15.84
CA ALA A 178 5.23 3.31 16.24
C ALA A 178 4.08 3.01 17.21
N THR A 179 3.89 3.89 18.19
CA THR A 179 2.68 3.81 19.00
C THR A 179 1.45 4.16 18.17
N PRO A 180 0.23 3.71 18.53
CA PRO A 180 -1.00 4.10 17.84
C PRO A 180 -1.16 5.63 17.76
N GLN A 181 -0.77 6.36 18.78
CA GLN A 181 -0.84 7.82 18.83
C GLN A 181 0.14 8.48 17.85
N GLN A 182 1.38 7.96 17.77
CA GLN A 182 2.37 8.44 16.78
C GLN A 182 1.91 8.20 15.35
N ALA A 183 1.32 7.04 15.08
CA ALA A 183 0.75 6.73 13.78
C ALA A 183 -0.45 7.65 13.47
N GLN A 184 -1.38 7.81 14.41
CA GLN A 184 -2.54 8.68 14.28
C GLN A 184 -2.16 10.13 13.97
N GLU A 185 -1.15 10.67 14.65
CA GLU A 185 -0.67 12.04 14.44
C GLU A 185 -0.27 12.27 12.96
N VAL A 186 0.52 11.37 12.39
CA VAL A 186 0.96 11.50 11.00
C VAL A 186 -0.19 11.24 10.02
N HIS A 187 -1.07 10.29 10.30
CA HIS A 187 -2.26 10.04 9.48
C HIS A 187 -3.21 11.25 9.46
N SER A 188 -3.44 11.89 10.60
CA SER A 188 -4.23 13.13 10.68
C SER A 188 -3.58 14.25 9.85
N PHE A 189 -2.27 14.43 9.99
CA PHE A 189 -1.52 15.40 9.19
C PHE A 189 -1.62 15.13 7.69
N ILE A 190 -1.48 13.87 7.24
CA ILE A 190 -1.66 13.50 5.83
C ILE A 190 -3.06 13.90 5.34
N ARG A 191 -4.09 13.60 6.12
CA ARG A 191 -5.48 13.92 5.78
C ARG A 191 -5.70 15.43 5.66
N GLU A 192 -5.18 16.21 6.61
CA GLU A 192 -5.24 17.68 6.56
C GLU A 192 -4.49 18.24 5.35
N LEU A 193 -3.31 17.69 5.02
CA LEU A 193 -2.54 18.09 3.85
C LEU A 193 -3.30 17.84 2.55
N VAL A 194 -3.96 16.67 2.44
CA VAL A 194 -4.80 16.35 1.28
C VAL A 194 -6.04 17.26 1.22
N ALA A 195 -6.64 17.58 2.35
CA ALA A 195 -7.75 18.55 2.40
C ALA A 195 -7.35 19.93 1.85
N LYS A 196 -6.16 20.40 2.23
CA LYS A 196 -5.60 21.69 1.76
C LYS A 196 -5.21 21.65 0.27
N LYS A 197 -4.64 20.52 -0.19
CA LYS A 197 -4.16 20.38 -1.58
C LYS A 197 -5.29 20.16 -2.59
N PHE A 198 -6.32 19.43 -2.22
CA PHE A 198 -7.44 19.05 -3.09
C PHE A 198 -8.77 19.62 -2.60
N SER A 199 -9.35 19.01 -1.58
CA SER A 199 -10.54 19.51 -0.87
C SER A 199 -10.82 18.67 0.38
N SER A 200 -11.64 19.19 1.29
CA SER A 200 -12.12 18.44 2.46
C SER A 200 -12.89 17.18 2.04
N SER A 201 -13.67 17.24 0.97
CA SER A 201 -14.40 16.09 0.44
C SER A 201 -13.45 14.98 -0.03
N VAL A 202 -12.36 15.32 -0.72
CA VAL A 202 -11.33 14.33 -1.12
C VAL A 202 -10.69 13.69 0.11
N ALA A 203 -10.31 14.48 1.10
CA ALA A 203 -9.69 13.99 2.32
C ALA A 203 -10.62 13.07 3.13
N GLU A 204 -11.93 13.30 3.05
CA GLU A 204 -12.92 12.56 3.82
C GLU A 204 -13.09 11.10 3.35
N TYR A 205 -12.97 10.83 2.04
CA TYR A 205 -13.03 9.46 1.53
C TYR A 205 -11.66 8.83 1.24
N LEU A 206 -10.56 9.59 1.33
CA LEU A 206 -9.22 9.05 1.17
C LEU A 206 -8.95 7.94 2.17
N ILE A 207 -8.45 6.81 1.67
CA ILE A 207 -7.96 5.71 2.49
C ILE A 207 -6.48 5.96 2.80
N ILE A 208 -6.14 5.92 4.10
CA ILE A 208 -4.76 6.03 4.57
C ILE A 208 -4.42 4.78 5.36
N GLN A 209 -3.49 3.98 4.84
CA GLN A 209 -2.99 2.76 5.46
C GLN A 209 -1.79 3.04 6.35
N TYR A 210 -1.67 2.31 7.44
CA TYR A 210 -0.43 2.24 8.22
C TYR A 210 0.49 1.16 7.63
N GLY A 211 1.71 1.53 7.25
CA GLY A 211 2.71 0.66 6.60
C GLY A 211 3.90 0.30 7.48
N GLY A 212 3.87 0.61 8.77
CA GLY A 212 4.88 0.12 9.72
C GLY A 212 4.64 -1.34 10.13
N SER A 213 5.29 -1.78 11.20
CA SER A 213 5.16 -3.16 11.70
C SER A 213 3.76 -3.40 12.26
N VAL A 214 2.91 -4.12 11.51
CA VAL A 214 1.59 -4.58 11.94
C VAL A 214 1.64 -6.07 12.22
N LYS A 215 1.11 -6.45 13.38
CA LYS A 215 1.00 -7.84 13.86
C LYS A 215 -0.41 -8.06 14.44
N PRO A 216 -0.87 -9.31 14.62
CA PRO A 216 -2.17 -9.58 15.22
C PRO A 216 -2.41 -8.90 16.57
N ASN A 217 -1.37 -8.83 17.41
CA ASN A 217 -1.47 -8.27 18.77
C ASN A 217 -1.52 -6.74 18.84
N ASN A 218 -1.18 -6.01 17.78
CA ASN A 218 -1.23 -4.54 17.75
C ASN A 218 -2.21 -3.98 16.70
N SER A 219 -2.73 -4.83 15.81
CA SER A 219 -3.61 -4.37 14.71
C SER A 219 -4.89 -3.74 15.22
N GLY A 220 -5.51 -4.28 16.26
CA GLY A 220 -6.76 -3.73 16.83
C GLY A 220 -6.60 -2.29 17.32
N GLU A 221 -5.56 -1.99 18.10
CA GLU A 221 -5.30 -0.63 18.59
C GLU A 221 -4.95 0.35 17.47
N LEU A 222 -4.15 -0.08 16.49
CA LEU A 222 -3.80 0.74 15.33
C LEU A 222 -5.03 1.04 14.47
N LEU A 223 -5.80 0.02 14.13
CA LEU A 223 -6.96 0.16 13.23
C LEU A 223 -8.17 0.83 13.88
N SER A 224 -8.21 0.95 15.22
CA SER A 224 -9.22 1.73 15.93
C SER A 224 -8.99 3.25 15.86
N GLN A 225 -7.80 3.69 15.45
CA GLN A 225 -7.49 5.12 15.34
C GLN A 225 -8.34 5.79 14.24
N LYS A 226 -8.73 7.04 14.48
CA LYS A 226 -9.68 7.80 13.65
C LYS A 226 -9.25 7.92 12.18
N ASP A 227 -7.97 8.12 11.93
CA ASP A 227 -7.45 8.41 10.59
C ASP A 227 -6.67 7.25 9.97
N ILE A 228 -6.61 6.09 10.65
CA ILE A 228 -6.01 4.87 10.12
C ILE A 228 -7.10 3.99 9.50
N ASP A 229 -7.12 3.94 8.16
CA ASP A 229 -8.18 3.27 7.40
C ASP A 229 -7.77 1.85 6.94
N GLY A 230 -6.65 1.34 7.41
CA GLY A 230 -6.17 0.01 7.07
C GLY A 230 -4.68 -0.16 7.28
N ALA A 231 -4.12 -1.21 6.69
CA ALA A 231 -2.72 -1.53 6.81
C ALA A 231 -2.10 -2.04 5.50
N LEU A 232 -0.86 -1.63 5.25
CA LEU A 232 0.02 -2.25 4.27
C LEU A 232 0.96 -3.20 5.03
N VAL A 233 0.64 -4.49 5.01
CA VAL A 233 1.25 -5.51 5.86
C VAL A 233 2.40 -6.20 5.13
N GLY A 234 3.62 -6.15 5.69
CA GLY A 234 4.79 -6.87 5.17
C GLY A 234 4.85 -8.31 5.69
N GLY A 235 5.86 -8.63 6.50
CA GLY A 235 6.17 -10.01 6.93
C GLY A 235 4.99 -10.81 7.52
N ALA A 236 4.07 -10.17 8.25
CA ALA A 236 2.89 -10.87 8.77
C ALA A 236 1.92 -11.33 7.66
N SER A 237 1.98 -10.77 6.46
CA SER A 237 1.17 -11.21 5.32
C SER A 237 1.67 -12.51 4.68
N LEU A 238 2.86 -12.98 5.05
CA LEU A 238 3.43 -14.26 4.59
C LEU A 238 2.96 -15.48 5.43
N ASN A 239 2.17 -15.23 6.47
CA ASN A 239 1.57 -16.25 7.30
C ASN A 239 0.05 -16.07 7.31
N THR A 240 -0.66 -17.08 6.84
CA THR A 240 -2.12 -17.09 6.66
C THR A 240 -2.85 -16.66 7.94
N LYS A 241 -2.53 -17.29 9.06
CA LYS A 241 -3.20 -17.03 10.34
C LYS A 241 -3.03 -15.58 10.76
N SER A 242 -1.79 -15.08 10.76
CA SER A 242 -1.48 -13.69 11.13
C SER A 242 -2.15 -12.68 10.21
N PHE A 243 -2.17 -12.93 8.90
CA PHE A 243 -2.79 -12.03 7.93
C PHE A 243 -4.32 -11.97 8.09
N LEU A 244 -4.95 -13.14 8.26
CA LEU A 244 -6.39 -13.22 8.51
C LEU A 244 -6.80 -12.57 9.83
N GLU A 245 -6.03 -12.76 10.90
CA GLU A 245 -6.28 -12.08 12.17
C GLU A 245 -6.22 -10.56 12.01
N ILE A 246 -5.23 -10.01 11.27
CA ILE A 246 -5.16 -8.57 10.97
C ILE A 246 -6.35 -8.12 10.13
N ALA A 247 -6.75 -8.91 9.14
CA ALA A 247 -7.86 -8.56 8.23
C ALA A 247 -9.25 -8.65 8.87
N CYS A 248 -9.40 -9.37 9.97
CA CYS A 248 -10.68 -9.63 10.62
C CYS A 248 -10.88 -8.93 11.98
N ASN A 249 -9.80 -8.47 12.63
CA ASN A 249 -9.82 -7.97 14.02
C ASN A 249 -9.91 -6.44 14.10
N HIS A 250 -10.94 -5.81 13.50
CA HIS A 250 -11.18 -4.36 13.62
C HIS A 250 -12.66 -4.01 13.54
#